data_527f63e5b993c606437681aea7d56866
#
_entry.id   527f63e5b993c606437681aea7d56866
#
_cell.length_a   1.000
_cell.length_b   1.000
_cell.length_c   1.000
_cell.angle_alpha   90.00
_cell.angle_beta   90.00
_cell.angle_gamma   90.00
#
_symmetry.space_group_name_H-M   'P 1'
#
loop_
_entity.id
_entity.type
_entity.pdbx_description
1 polymer ?
#
loop_
_entity_poly.entity_id
_entity_poly.type
_entity_poly.pdbx_seq_one_letter_code
_entity_poly.pdbx_strand_id
1 'polypeptide(L)'
;MKIKICGLTDPKEAEYVNQNQVDFIGMVLFFPKSKRNITLEQAVAIMECLDPRIQKTAVVVSPSLEQVRQIEETGFDYIQIHGQIPSGFSENCHLPVLKAFNIRDMKDFSRYSEDPVIAGYVFDAMEPGSGQVFDWSLVKDVPRDEKLFFLAGGLKPENVAEAIRYLQPDGVDVSSGVEYS
;
A
#
# COMPACT_ATOMS: atom_id res chain seq x y z
N MET A 1 -5.38 -10.49 11.24
CA MET A 1 -5.58 -9.11 10.76
C MET A 1 -4.21 -8.47 10.58
N LYS A 2 -3.87 -8.01 9.39
CA LYS A 2 -2.63 -7.30 9.11
C LYS A 2 -2.81 -5.80 9.32
N ILE A 3 -1.76 -5.12 9.76
CA ILE A 3 -1.72 -3.66 9.92
C ILE A 3 -0.64 -3.09 9.01
N LYS A 4 -1.03 -2.19 8.12
CA LYS A 4 -0.11 -1.43 7.28
C LYS A 4 -0.20 0.05 7.62
N ILE A 5 0.94 0.69 7.81
CA ILE A 5 1.07 2.15 7.97
C ILE A 5 1.77 2.71 6.75
N CYS A 6 1.10 3.61 6.05
CA CYS A 6 1.57 4.11 4.75
C CYS A 6 2.00 5.57 4.83
N GLY A 7 3.13 5.87 4.20
CA GLY A 7 3.61 7.24 4.02
C GLY A 7 4.70 7.66 5.00
N LEU A 8 5.53 6.73 5.47
CA LEU A 8 6.71 7.06 6.28
C LEU A 8 7.67 7.95 5.48
N THR A 9 8.20 8.97 6.14
CA THR A 9 9.06 9.99 5.54
C THR A 9 10.34 10.26 6.33
N ASP A 10 10.41 9.86 7.60
CA ASP A 10 11.53 10.09 8.51
C ASP A 10 11.92 8.80 9.26
N PRO A 11 13.22 8.48 9.40
CA PRO A 11 13.68 7.33 10.18
C PRO A 11 13.16 7.26 11.63
N LYS A 12 12.82 8.40 12.24
CA LYS A 12 12.24 8.45 13.59
C LYS A 12 10.87 7.79 13.65
N GLU A 13 10.13 7.75 12.54
CA GLU A 13 8.82 7.11 12.48
C GLU A 13 8.92 5.58 12.58
N ALA A 14 10.11 5.00 12.30
CA ALA A 14 10.39 3.59 12.50
C ALA A 14 10.20 3.14 13.95
N GLU A 15 10.52 4.02 14.93
CA GLU A 15 10.32 3.70 16.34
C GLU A 15 8.85 3.42 16.67
N TYR A 16 7.93 4.23 16.13
CA TYR A 16 6.49 4.04 16.37
C TYR A 16 5.97 2.74 15.78
N VAL A 17 6.36 2.40 14.55
CA VAL A 17 5.88 1.18 13.91
C VAL A 17 6.50 -0.07 14.54
N ASN A 18 7.76 -0.01 14.98
CA ASN A 18 8.44 -1.10 15.69
C ASN A 18 7.75 -1.46 17.02
N GLN A 19 7.20 -0.46 17.73
CA GLN A 19 6.56 -0.64 19.04
C GLN A 19 5.09 -1.06 18.95
N ASN A 20 4.44 -0.93 17.78
CA ASN A 20 2.99 -1.05 17.65
C ASN A 20 2.50 -2.24 16.80
N GLN A 21 3.26 -3.34 16.73
CA GLN A 21 2.87 -4.59 16.04
C GLN A 21 2.40 -4.37 14.59
N VAL A 22 3.04 -3.42 13.90
CA VAL A 22 2.77 -3.16 12.48
C VAL A 22 3.37 -4.29 11.64
N ASP A 23 2.61 -4.80 10.66
CA ASP A 23 3.06 -5.87 9.76
C ASP A 23 3.72 -5.31 8.50
N PHE A 24 3.24 -4.18 7.99
CA PHE A 24 3.70 -3.54 6.75
C PHE A 24 3.90 -2.06 6.95
N ILE A 25 4.90 -1.50 6.27
CA ILE A 25 5.01 -0.05 6.08
C ILE A 25 4.97 0.29 4.59
N GLY A 26 4.52 1.51 4.28
CA GLY A 26 4.55 2.05 2.93
C GLY A 26 5.39 3.32 2.84
N MET A 27 6.19 3.44 1.79
CA MET A 27 6.99 4.62 1.46
C MET A 27 6.69 5.06 0.04
N VAL A 28 6.24 6.31 -0.14
CA VAL A 28 5.87 6.85 -1.45
C VAL A 28 7.12 7.28 -2.22
N LEU A 29 7.29 6.74 -3.42
CA LEU A 29 8.45 6.97 -4.28
C LEU A 29 8.02 7.46 -5.67
N PHE A 30 8.86 8.26 -6.30
CA PHE A 30 8.70 8.72 -7.69
C PHE A 30 7.38 9.46 -7.98
N PHE A 31 6.76 10.04 -6.95
CA PHE A 31 5.52 10.79 -7.07
C PHE A 31 5.59 12.16 -6.37
N PRO A 32 6.31 13.16 -6.93
CA PRO A 32 6.56 14.46 -6.29
C PRO A 32 5.32 15.27 -5.93
N LYS A 33 4.14 14.91 -6.46
CA LYS A 33 2.87 15.54 -6.08
C LYS A 33 2.40 15.16 -4.69
N SER A 34 2.89 14.06 -4.13
CA SER A 34 2.58 13.64 -2.78
C SER A 34 3.49 14.35 -1.77
N LYS A 35 2.90 14.88 -0.70
CA LYS A 35 3.67 15.42 0.44
C LYS A 35 4.51 14.35 1.15
N ARG A 36 4.20 13.06 0.91
CA ARG A 36 4.88 11.90 1.49
C ARG A 36 5.93 11.29 0.57
N ASN A 37 6.19 11.93 -0.59
CA ASN A 37 7.21 11.43 -1.51
C ASN A 37 8.60 11.59 -0.93
N ILE A 38 9.37 10.50 -0.94
CA ILE A 38 10.76 10.48 -0.50
C ILE A 38 11.68 9.92 -1.61
N THR A 39 12.97 10.05 -1.41
CA THR A 39 13.98 9.44 -2.30
C THR A 39 14.29 8.01 -1.88
N LEU A 40 15.00 7.25 -2.74
CA LEU A 40 15.47 5.90 -2.40
C LEU A 40 16.47 5.92 -1.24
N GLU A 41 17.32 6.93 -1.16
CA GLU A 41 18.29 7.08 -0.06
C GLU A 41 17.57 7.30 1.28
N GLN A 42 16.51 8.12 1.28
CA GLN A 42 15.68 8.31 2.47
C GLN A 42 14.95 7.01 2.85
N ALA A 43 14.46 6.26 1.85
CA ALA A 43 13.82 4.97 2.10
C ALA A 43 14.80 3.97 2.75
N VAL A 44 16.05 3.89 2.26
CA VAL A 44 17.10 3.04 2.87
C VAL A 44 17.32 3.42 4.33
N ALA A 45 17.48 4.72 4.63
CA ALA A 45 17.66 5.19 5.99
C ALA A 45 16.51 4.82 6.94
N ILE A 46 15.26 4.83 6.44
CA ILE A 46 14.10 4.36 7.20
C ILE A 46 14.18 2.84 7.40
N MET A 47 14.47 2.08 6.34
CA MET A 47 14.52 0.61 6.38
C MET A 47 15.58 0.09 7.36
N GLU A 48 16.71 0.77 7.50
CA GLU A 48 17.78 0.43 8.47
C GLU A 48 17.33 0.54 9.93
N CYS A 49 16.30 1.33 10.21
CA CYS A 49 15.72 1.53 11.54
C CYS A 49 14.53 0.60 11.85
N LEU A 50 14.04 -0.16 10.86
CA LEU A 50 12.86 -1.02 11.02
C LEU A 50 13.20 -2.38 11.63
N ASP A 51 12.27 -2.91 12.43
CA ASP A 51 12.30 -4.32 12.82
C ASP A 51 12.27 -5.19 11.56
N PRO A 52 13.17 -6.19 11.42
CA PRO A 52 13.24 -7.04 10.23
C PRO A 52 11.95 -7.81 9.89
N ARG A 53 11.03 -7.95 10.85
CA ARG A 53 9.72 -8.61 10.64
C ARG A 53 8.73 -7.75 9.88
N ILE A 54 8.93 -6.43 9.84
CA ILE A 54 8.04 -5.49 9.17
C ILE A 54 8.32 -5.52 7.67
N GLN A 55 7.28 -5.78 6.87
CA GLN A 55 7.37 -5.81 5.40
C GLN A 55 7.45 -4.39 4.84
N LYS A 56 8.45 -4.13 4.03
CA LYS A 56 8.72 -2.82 3.40
C LYS A 56 8.04 -2.76 2.04
N THR A 57 7.12 -1.82 1.88
CA THR A 57 6.36 -1.64 0.64
C THR A 57 6.70 -0.32 -0.03
N ALA A 58 7.22 -0.38 -1.26
CA ALA A 58 7.34 0.79 -2.12
C ALA A 58 5.96 1.15 -2.70
N VAL A 59 5.52 2.39 -2.56
CA VAL A 59 4.23 2.87 -3.06
C VAL A 59 4.44 3.82 -4.22
N VAL A 60 3.94 3.46 -5.39
CA VAL A 60 4.18 4.17 -6.65
C VAL A 60 2.92 4.34 -7.48
N VAL A 61 2.96 5.28 -8.43
CA VAL A 61 1.86 5.55 -9.36
C VAL A 61 2.35 5.37 -10.80
N SER A 62 1.83 4.34 -11.49
CA SER A 62 2.19 4.01 -12.87
C SER A 62 3.71 4.08 -13.14
N PRO A 63 4.51 3.29 -12.42
CA PRO A 63 5.96 3.37 -12.49
C PRO A 63 6.51 2.92 -13.86
N SER A 64 7.69 3.40 -14.24
CA SER A 64 8.44 2.84 -15.35
C SER A 64 9.15 1.54 -14.95
N LEU A 65 9.58 0.72 -15.92
CA LEU A 65 10.37 -0.48 -15.63
C LEU A 65 11.71 -0.15 -14.93
N GLU A 66 12.29 0.99 -15.24
CA GLU A 66 13.53 1.45 -14.59
C GLU A 66 13.29 1.73 -13.10
N GLN A 67 12.21 2.43 -12.77
CA GLN A 67 11.83 2.68 -11.37
C GLN A 67 11.53 1.40 -10.62
N VAL A 68 10.87 0.43 -11.27
CA VAL A 68 10.58 -0.88 -10.68
C VAL A 68 11.88 -1.64 -10.34
N ARG A 69 12.87 -1.65 -11.25
CA ARG A 69 14.19 -2.27 -10.97
C ARG A 69 14.91 -1.59 -9.81
N GLN A 70 14.94 -0.26 -9.79
CA GLN A 70 15.56 0.49 -8.68
C GLN A 70 14.91 0.16 -7.33
N ILE A 71 13.59 -0.02 -7.29
CA ILE A 71 12.86 -0.44 -6.09
C ILE A 71 13.30 -1.85 -5.64
N GLU A 72 13.36 -2.81 -6.56
CA GLU A 72 13.78 -4.18 -6.24
C GLU A 72 15.23 -4.21 -5.72
N GLU A 73 16.15 -3.52 -6.40
CA GLU A 73 17.56 -3.41 -6.02
C GLU A 73 17.76 -2.74 -4.65
N THR A 74 16.83 -1.85 -4.25
CA THR A 74 16.87 -1.16 -2.95
C THR A 74 16.52 -2.10 -1.77
N GLY A 75 15.84 -3.23 -2.02
CA GLY A 75 15.55 -4.23 -1.00
C GLY A 75 14.18 -4.09 -0.34
N PHE A 76 13.20 -3.59 -1.06
CA PHE A 76 11.80 -3.67 -0.66
C PHE A 76 11.28 -5.10 -0.73
N ASP A 77 10.26 -5.42 0.09
CA ASP A 77 9.61 -6.74 0.12
C ASP A 77 8.38 -6.79 -0.78
N TYR A 78 7.72 -5.65 -1.00
CA TYR A 78 6.53 -5.49 -1.83
C TYR A 78 6.58 -4.19 -2.63
N ILE A 79 5.83 -4.17 -3.72
CA ILE A 79 5.55 -2.95 -4.47
C ILE A 79 4.03 -2.73 -4.56
N GLN A 80 3.54 -1.59 -4.06
CA GLN A 80 2.14 -1.19 -4.20
C GLN A 80 2.01 -0.24 -5.39
N ILE A 81 1.20 -0.64 -6.38
CA ILE A 81 1.05 0.10 -7.62
C ILE A 81 -0.36 0.68 -7.74
N HIS A 82 -0.44 2.00 -7.72
CA HIS A 82 -1.60 2.76 -8.17
C HIS A 82 -1.51 2.98 -9.69
N GLY A 83 -2.65 2.99 -10.40
CA GLY A 83 -2.65 3.15 -11.85
C GLY A 83 -2.18 1.90 -12.60
N GLN A 84 -1.36 2.07 -13.61
CA GLN A 84 -0.96 0.99 -14.53
C GLN A 84 0.29 0.24 -14.04
N ILE A 85 0.28 -1.08 -14.18
CA ILE A 85 1.48 -1.91 -14.08
C ILE A 85 2.17 -1.85 -15.44
N PRO A 86 3.47 -1.55 -15.52
CA PRO A 86 4.16 -1.46 -16.80
C PRO A 86 4.24 -2.81 -17.51
N SER A 87 4.12 -2.79 -18.84
CA SER A 87 4.33 -3.98 -19.65
C SER A 87 5.74 -4.54 -19.43
N GLY A 88 5.87 -5.85 -19.32
CA GLY A 88 7.16 -6.50 -19.02
C GLY A 88 7.55 -6.44 -17.53
N PHE A 89 6.60 -6.15 -16.63
CA PHE A 89 6.88 -6.13 -15.19
C PHE A 89 7.46 -7.46 -14.71
N SER A 90 6.78 -8.57 -15.01
CA SER A 90 7.15 -9.92 -14.51
C SER A 90 8.50 -10.41 -15.02
N GLU A 91 8.99 -9.90 -16.17
CA GLU A 91 10.31 -10.19 -16.70
C GLU A 91 11.43 -9.34 -16.08
N ASN A 92 11.07 -8.26 -15.39
CA ASN A 92 12.00 -7.26 -14.88
C ASN A 92 11.97 -7.06 -13.37
N CYS A 93 11.02 -7.68 -12.66
CA CYS A 93 10.86 -7.55 -11.22
C CYS A 93 10.19 -8.78 -10.64
N HIS A 94 10.67 -9.25 -9.49
CA HIS A 94 10.15 -10.41 -8.79
C HIS A 94 9.38 -10.03 -7.51
N LEU A 95 9.29 -8.73 -7.19
CA LEU A 95 8.54 -8.27 -6.03
C LEU A 95 7.05 -8.58 -6.18
N PRO A 96 6.41 -9.14 -5.14
CA PRO A 96 4.97 -9.31 -5.11
C PRO A 96 4.27 -7.94 -5.13
N VAL A 97 3.23 -7.84 -5.98
CA VAL A 97 2.49 -6.59 -6.18
C VAL A 97 1.27 -6.52 -5.30
N LEU A 98 1.13 -5.43 -4.56
CA LEU A 98 -0.14 -4.98 -3.99
C LEU A 98 -0.79 -4.02 -4.99
N LYS A 99 -1.81 -4.47 -5.71
CA LYS A 99 -2.50 -3.61 -6.68
C LYS A 99 -3.50 -2.70 -5.98
N ALA A 100 -3.25 -1.42 -6.02
CA ALA A 100 -4.18 -0.44 -5.47
C ALA A 100 -5.28 -0.11 -6.48
N PHE A 101 -6.53 -0.19 -6.02
CA PHE A 101 -7.74 0.21 -6.73
C PHE A 101 -8.37 1.39 -6.02
N ASN A 102 -8.69 2.39 -6.79
CA ASN A 102 -9.68 3.33 -6.35
C ASN A 102 -11.06 2.84 -6.83
N ILE A 103 -12.11 3.25 -6.17
CA ILE A 103 -13.46 2.75 -6.45
C ILE A 103 -13.91 2.99 -7.90
N ARG A 104 -13.37 4.02 -8.57
CA ARG A 104 -13.66 4.29 -9.99
C ARG A 104 -12.99 3.29 -10.95
N ASP A 105 -11.94 2.61 -10.50
CA ASP A 105 -11.12 1.73 -11.32
C ASP A 105 -11.49 0.25 -11.18
N MET A 106 -12.61 -0.05 -10.49
CA MET A 106 -13.08 -1.42 -10.25
C MET A 106 -13.41 -2.20 -11.54
N LYS A 107 -13.71 -1.51 -12.63
CA LYS A 107 -13.91 -2.14 -13.95
C LYS A 107 -12.70 -2.93 -14.45
N ASP A 108 -11.50 -2.58 -13.99
CA ASP A 108 -10.26 -3.26 -14.37
C ASP A 108 -9.88 -4.39 -13.40
N PHE A 109 -10.68 -4.64 -12.35
CA PHE A 109 -10.38 -5.62 -11.30
C PHE A 109 -10.17 -7.03 -11.88
N SER A 110 -11.04 -7.50 -12.78
CA SER A 110 -10.95 -8.84 -13.37
C SER A 110 -9.63 -9.08 -14.12
N ARG A 111 -9.08 -8.04 -14.74
CA ARG A 111 -7.78 -8.11 -15.44
C ARG A 111 -6.63 -8.43 -14.48
N TYR A 112 -6.67 -7.89 -13.27
CA TYR A 112 -5.60 -8.06 -12.29
C TYR A 112 -5.83 -9.25 -11.35
N SER A 113 -7.08 -9.71 -11.19
CA SER A 113 -7.38 -10.82 -10.28
C SER A 113 -6.76 -12.15 -10.73
N GLU A 114 -6.59 -12.35 -12.04
CA GLU A 114 -5.99 -13.56 -12.62
C GLU A 114 -4.46 -13.47 -12.76
N ASP A 115 -3.87 -12.30 -12.54
CA ASP A 115 -2.42 -12.10 -12.70
C ASP A 115 -1.67 -12.68 -11.49
N PRO A 116 -0.73 -13.64 -11.71
CA PRO A 116 0.00 -14.29 -10.63
C PRO A 116 0.98 -13.37 -9.89
N VAL A 117 1.38 -12.24 -10.50
CA VAL A 117 2.28 -11.27 -9.84
C VAL A 117 1.56 -10.50 -8.73
N ILE A 118 0.22 -10.47 -8.76
CA ILE A 118 -0.60 -9.78 -7.76
C ILE A 118 -0.71 -10.65 -6.51
N ALA A 119 -0.10 -10.21 -5.43
CA ALA A 119 -0.15 -10.85 -4.11
C ALA A 119 -1.29 -10.30 -3.24
N GLY A 120 -1.84 -9.15 -3.59
CA GLY A 120 -2.93 -8.55 -2.84
C GLY A 120 -3.50 -7.31 -3.49
N TYR A 121 -4.60 -6.85 -2.91
CA TYR A 121 -5.33 -5.67 -3.32
C TYR A 121 -5.38 -4.64 -2.20
N VAL A 122 -5.29 -3.37 -2.55
CA VAL A 122 -5.53 -2.25 -1.64
C VAL A 122 -6.69 -1.44 -2.20
N PHE A 123 -7.81 -1.39 -1.48
CA PHE A 123 -8.98 -0.61 -1.87
C PHE A 123 -8.97 0.72 -1.13
N ASP A 124 -8.80 1.80 -1.89
CA ASP A 124 -8.65 3.15 -1.37
C ASP A 124 -9.80 4.06 -1.82
N ALA A 125 -10.01 5.17 -1.11
CA ALA A 125 -10.97 6.20 -1.47
C ALA A 125 -10.72 6.75 -2.89
N MET A 126 -11.71 7.48 -3.41
CA MET A 126 -11.64 8.10 -4.75
C MET A 126 -10.43 9.02 -4.92
N GLU A 127 -9.98 9.65 -3.82
CA GLU A 127 -8.77 10.47 -3.76
C GLU A 127 -7.83 9.89 -2.70
N PRO A 128 -6.85 9.07 -3.11
CA PRO A 128 -5.91 8.43 -2.19
C PRO A 128 -5.20 9.46 -1.30
N GLY A 129 -5.18 9.20 0.01
CA GLY A 129 -4.56 10.08 0.98
C GLY A 129 -5.36 11.35 1.35
N SER A 130 -6.58 11.52 0.85
CA SER A 130 -7.46 12.65 1.21
C SER A 130 -8.04 12.58 2.62
N GLY A 131 -7.98 11.40 3.26
CA GLY A 131 -8.61 11.15 4.56
C GLY A 131 -10.14 11.00 4.50
N GLN A 132 -10.72 10.95 3.29
CA GLN A 132 -12.16 10.74 3.11
C GLN A 132 -12.49 9.25 3.13
N VAL A 133 -13.57 8.90 3.84
CA VAL A 133 -14.15 7.55 3.83
C VAL A 133 -15.00 7.39 2.57
N PHE A 134 -14.90 6.25 1.91
CA PHE A 134 -15.79 5.90 0.80
C PHE A 134 -16.90 4.93 1.26
N ASP A 135 -17.88 4.72 0.41
CA ASP A 135 -18.94 3.73 0.65
C ASP A 135 -18.36 2.31 0.54
N TRP A 136 -18.13 1.65 1.67
CA TRP A 136 -17.57 0.31 1.75
C TRP A 136 -18.44 -0.76 1.07
N SER A 137 -19.72 -0.50 0.82
CA SER A 137 -20.59 -1.44 0.11
C SER A 137 -20.09 -1.73 -1.31
N LEU A 138 -19.36 -0.79 -1.91
CA LEU A 138 -18.82 -0.89 -3.26
C LEU A 138 -17.73 -1.97 -3.42
N VAL A 139 -17.10 -2.37 -2.32
CA VAL A 139 -16.07 -3.44 -2.32
C VAL A 139 -16.52 -4.70 -1.56
N LYS A 140 -17.76 -4.71 -1.07
CA LYS A 140 -18.31 -5.84 -0.31
C LYS A 140 -18.38 -7.13 -1.12
N ASP A 141 -18.75 -6.98 -2.40
CA ASP A 141 -18.97 -8.11 -3.32
C ASP A 141 -17.72 -8.45 -4.16
N VAL A 142 -16.57 -7.84 -3.85
CA VAL A 142 -15.29 -8.22 -4.47
C VAL A 142 -14.99 -9.66 -4.10
N PRO A 143 -14.73 -10.54 -5.09
CA PRO A 143 -14.40 -11.93 -4.83
C PRO A 143 -13.22 -12.06 -3.88
N ARG A 144 -13.37 -12.93 -2.87
CA ARG A 144 -12.29 -13.29 -1.95
C ARG A 144 -11.57 -14.49 -2.51
N ASP A 145 -10.30 -14.32 -2.79
CA ASP A 145 -9.35 -15.36 -3.20
C ASP A 145 -8.25 -15.51 -2.13
N GLU A 146 -7.15 -16.14 -2.48
CA GLU A 146 -6.01 -16.31 -1.57
C GLU A 146 -5.13 -15.06 -1.47
N LYS A 147 -5.42 -14.00 -2.25
CA LYS A 147 -4.67 -12.75 -2.26
C LYS A 147 -5.08 -11.85 -1.10
N LEU A 148 -4.13 -11.11 -0.56
CA LEU A 148 -4.38 -10.19 0.55
C LEU A 148 -5.39 -9.10 0.16
N PHE A 149 -6.38 -8.87 1.00
CA PHE A 149 -7.34 -7.80 0.84
C PHE A 149 -7.10 -6.73 1.91
N PHE A 150 -6.51 -5.61 1.52
CA PHE A 150 -6.34 -4.44 2.38
C PHE A 150 -7.43 -3.42 2.13
N LEU A 151 -8.03 -2.93 3.21
CA LEU A 151 -8.91 -1.77 3.19
C LEU A 151 -8.10 -0.52 3.54
N ALA A 152 -8.21 0.51 2.72
CA ALA A 152 -7.62 1.83 2.91
C ALA A 152 -8.68 2.94 2.79
N GLY A 153 -8.23 4.19 2.75
CA GLY A 153 -9.09 5.35 2.50
C GLY A 153 -9.84 5.87 3.72
N GLY A 154 -9.31 6.92 4.34
CA GLY A 154 -9.94 7.62 5.45
C GLY A 154 -10.13 6.83 6.74
N LEU A 155 -9.39 5.72 6.90
CA LEU A 155 -9.41 4.94 8.13
C LEU A 155 -8.75 5.72 9.26
N LYS A 156 -9.38 5.67 10.44
CA LYS A 156 -8.94 6.33 11.66
C LYS A 156 -9.51 5.59 12.89
N PRO A 157 -9.04 5.87 14.11
CA PRO A 157 -9.46 5.17 15.31
C PRO A 157 -10.99 5.08 15.49
N GLU A 158 -11.73 6.12 15.07
CA GLU A 158 -13.17 6.21 15.27
C GLU A 158 -13.99 5.31 14.33
N ASN A 159 -13.44 4.92 13.17
CA ASN A 159 -14.20 4.16 12.16
C ASN A 159 -13.60 2.80 11.79
N VAL A 160 -12.32 2.55 12.09
CA VAL A 160 -11.62 1.33 11.65
C VAL A 160 -12.27 0.06 12.18
N ALA A 161 -12.76 0.05 13.40
CA ALA A 161 -13.43 -1.12 13.99
C ALA A 161 -14.74 -1.46 13.28
N GLU A 162 -15.49 -0.46 12.82
CA GLU A 162 -16.71 -0.64 12.03
C GLU A 162 -16.37 -1.19 10.64
N ALA A 163 -15.38 -0.60 9.97
CA ALA A 163 -14.91 -1.04 8.66
C ALA A 163 -14.46 -2.51 8.67
N ILE A 164 -13.71 -2.91 9.69
CA ILE A 164 -13.27 -4.29 9.87
C ILE A 164 -14.46 -5.25 10.05
N ARG A 165 -15.43 -4.91 10.89
CA ARG A 165 -16.62 -5.74 11.09
C ARG A 165 -17.46 -5.88 9.83
N TYR A 166 -17.56 -4.80 9.05
CA TYR A 166 -18.39 -4.77 7.85
C TYR A 166 -17.78 -5.55 6.68
N LEU A 167 -16.49 -5.36 6.42
CA LEU A 167 -15.81 -5.92 5.24
C LEU A 167 -14.98 -7.18 5.54
N GLN A 168 -14.59 -7.40 6.80
CA GLN A 168 -13.70 -8.51 7.20
C GLN A 168 -12.44 -8.59 6.30
N PRO A 169 -11.67 -7.51 6.14
CA PRO A 169 -10.46 -7.52 5.32
C PRO A 169 -9.35 -8.35 5.98
N ASP A 170 -8.35 -8.77 5.21
CA ASP A 170 -7.14 -9.41 5.74
C ASP A 170 -6.26 -8.39 6.47
N GLY A 171 -6.33 -7.13 6.06
CA GLY A 171 -5.59 -6.04 6.67
C GLY A 171 -6.22 -4.67 6.45
N VAL A 172 -5.73 -3.71 7.22
CA VAL A 172 -6.05 -2.28 7.08
C VAL A 172 -4.80 -1.50 6.72
N ASP A 173 -4.94 -0.52 5.84
CA ASP A 173 -3.88 0.39 5.41
C ASP A 173 -4.24 1.82 5.82
N VAL A 174 -3.47 2.37 6.73
CA VAL A 174 -3.75 3.68 7.34
C VAL A 174 -2.59 4.64 7.04
N SER A 175 -2.93 5.88 6.73
CA SER A 175 -1.95 6.96 6.50
C SER A 175 -2.34 8.18 7.33
N SER A 176 -3.10 9.12 6.76
CA SER A 176 -3.48 10.37 7.44
C SER A 176 -4.22 10.19 8.77
N GLY A 177 -4.85 9.05 9.01
CA GLY A 177 -5.59 8.77 10.25
C GLY A 177 -4.72 8.57 11.49
N VAL A 178 -3.41 8.43 11.31
CA VAL A 178 -2.41 8.26 12.39
C VAL A 178 -1.26 9.28 12.32
N GLU A 179 -1.34 10.25 11.39
CA GLU A 179 -0.41 11.39 11.35
C GLU A 179 -0.76 12.42 12.43
N TYR A 180 0.25 12.99 13.08
CA TYR A 180 0.08 14.19 13.89
C TYR A 180 -0.20 15.39 12.96
N SER A 181 -1.23 16.15 13.26
CA SER A 181 -1.61 17.40 12.55
C SER A 181 -0.68 18.56 12.93
#